data_5214d5eab28824021d4ac921549f2940
#
_entry.id   5214d5eab28824021d4ac921549f2940
#
_cell.length_a   1.000
_cell.length_b   1.000
_cell.length_c   1.000
_cell.angle_alpha   90.00
_cell.angle_beta   90.00
_cell.angle_gamma   90.00
#
_symmetry.space_group_name_H-M   'P 1'
#
loop_
_entity.id
_entity.type
_entity.pdbx_description
1 polymer ?
#
loop_
_entity_poly.entity_id
_entity_poly.type
_entity_poly.pdbx_seq_one_letter_code
_entity_poly.pdbx_strand_id
1 'polypeptide(L)'
;MFSYKENHPAQRYMMLSDGKTRIRRLWGGFSPKVYDSDSTLQILPPLAERLKGVDLIADNHFLSAAKALAGRICIHAPTAERDHSETEFDEETIRTGVGLSFPTREESQRNASIRHLRSRVERPFGKIKTLFKCFKPFKPGNPERQNKAVYFACGVHNWRIDNMHLLSPQ
;
A
#
# COMPACT_ATOMS: atom_id res chain seq x y z
N MET A 1 2.08 20.73 5.13
CA MET A 1 2.74 19.73 4.28
C MET A 1 2.15 19.81 2.89
N PHE A 2 2.97 19.81 1.85
CA PHE A 2 2.56 19.97 0.46
C PHE A 2 2.89 18.69 -0.31
N SER A 3 1.94 18.15 -1.07
CA SER A 3 2.17 17.00 -1.95
C SER A 3 2.39 17.50 -3.37
N TYR A 4 3.56 17.26 -3.93
CA TYR A 4 3.85 17.60 -5.33
C TYR A 4 2.98 16.82 -6.32
N LYS A 5 2.63 15.58 -5.98
CA LYS A 5 1.78 14.73 -6.81
C LYS A 5 0.34 15.23 -6.85
N GLU A 6 -0.16 15.75 -5.74
CA GLU A 6 -1.56 16.20 -5.59
C GLU A 6 -1.69 17.72 -5.70
N ASN A 7 -0.57 18.44 -5.78
CA ASN A 7 -0.49 19.91 -5.85
C ASN A 7 -1.26 20.66 -4.73
N HIS A 8 -1.41 20.02 -3.57
CA HIS A 8 -2.08 20.60 -2.40
C HIS A 8 -1.53 20.03 -1.09
N PRO A 9 -1.80 20.64 0.08
CA PRO A 9 -1.46 20.07 1.37
C PRO A 9 -2.10 18.72 1.57
N ALA A 10 -1.30 17.71 1.95
CA ALA A 10 -1.75 16.35 2.13
C ALA A 10 -1.07 15.70 3.33
N GLN A 11 -1.69 14.66 3.85
CA GLN A 11 -1.11 13.73 4.82
C GLN A 11 -1.13 12.32 4.23
N ARG A 12 -0.11 11.55 4.54
CA ARG A 12 -0.03 10.14 4.15
C ARG A 12 -0.51 9.27 5.30
N TYR A 13 -1.25 8.23 4.93
CA TYR A 13 -1.71 7.19 5.85
C TYR A 13 -1.25 5.84 5.33
N MET A 14 -0.84 4.98 6.26
CA MET A 14 -0.55 3.58 6.01
C MET A 14 -1.61 2.73 6.68
N MET A 15 -2.03 1.68 6.00
CA MET A 15 -3.10 0.81 6.45
C MET A 15 -2.69 -0.65 6.29
N LEU A 16 -2.94 -1.42 7.34
CA LEU A 16 -2.89 -2.87 7.30
C LEU A 16 -4.32 -3.42 7.27
N SER A 17 -4.63 -4.20 6.25
CA SER A 17 -5.93 -4.87 6.13
C SER A 17 -5.73 -6.38 5.98
N ASP A 18 -6.75 -7.15 6.37
CA ASP A 18 -6.77 -8.60 6.16
C ASP A 18 -7.38 -8.98 4.80
N GLY A 19 -7.37 -10.28 4.49
CA GLY A 19 -7.92 -10.82 3.25
C GLY A 19 -9.44 -10.59 3.07
N LYS A 20 -10.16 -10.22 4.13
CA LYS A 20 -11.59 -9.84 4.10
C LYS A 20 -11.79 -8.33 3.95
N THR A 21 -10.71 -7.59 3.66
CA THR A 21 -10.69 -6.12 3.51
C THR A 21 -10.95 -5.34 4.80
N ARG A 22 -10.94 -6.01 5.96
CA ARG A 22 -11.07 -5.35 7.25
C ARG A 22 -9.78 -4.65 7.62
N ILE A 23 -9.86 -3.40 8.07
CA ILE A 23 -8.73 -2.61 8.51
C ILE A 23 -8.32 -3.05 9.91
N ARG A 24 -7.12 -3.61 10.04
CA ARG A 24 -6.56 -4.11 11.29
C ARG A 24 -5.75 -3.05 12.01
N ARG A 25 -5.06 -2.20 11.26
CA ARG A 25 -4.26 -1.08 11.79
C ARG A 25 -4.28 0.07 10.81
N LEU A 26 -4.20 1.26 11.37
CA LEU A 26 -4.06 2.51 10.64
C LEU A 26 -2.98 3.34 11.32
N TRP A 27 -2.07 3.89 10.54
CA TRP A 27 -1.08 4.86 10.94
C TRP A 27 -1.17 6.05 10.00
N GLY A 28 -0.96 7.25 10.53
CA GLY A 28 -1.13 8.43 9.71
C GLY A 28 -0.53 9.68 10.27
N GLY A 29 -0.74 10.75 9.51
CA GLY A 29 -0.13 12.04 9.80
C GLY A 29 1.31 12.14 9.29
N PHE A 30 1.79 11.17 8.49
CA PHE A 30 3.10 11.25 7.89
C PHE A 30 3.18 12.36 6.86
N SER A 31 4.37 12.96 6.75
CA SER A 31 4.68 13.86 5.66
C SER A 31 4.51 13.15 4.32
N PRO A 32 3.92 13.77 3.30
CA PRO A 32 3.85 13.19 1.95
C PRO A 32 5.24 13.00 1.31
N LYS A 33 6.28 13.64 1.88
CA LYS A 33 7.68 13.49 1.44
C LYS A 33 8.37 12.25 2.02
N VAL A 34 7.81 11.63 3.06
CA VAL A 34 8.37 10.40 3.64
C VAL A 34 8.02 9.23 2.73
N TYR A 35 9.00 8.44 2.34
CA TYR A 35 8.78 7.24 1.52
C TYR A 35 8.01 6.17 2.30
N ASP A 36 7.26 5.33 1.59
CA ASP A 36 6.48 4.24 2.20
C ASP A 36 7.38 3.25 2.94
N SER A 37 8.55 2.94 2.40
CA SER A 37 9.56 2.12 3.06
C SER A 37 10.02 2.69 4.40
N ASP A 38 10.30 4.00 4.45
CA ASP A 38 10.79 4.65 5.68
C ASP A 38 9.72 4.66 6.76
N SER A 39 8.47 4.97 6.37
CA SER A 39 7.32 4.88 7.28
C SER A 39 7.16 3.44 7.82
N THR A 40 7.33 2.44 6.96
CA THR A 40 7.25 1.03 7.32
C THR A 40 8.32 0.63 8.33
N LEU A 41 9.55 1.08 8.14
CA LEU A 41 10.67 0.83 9.06
C LEU A 41 10.47 1.49 10.44
N GLN A 42 9.65 2.53 10.52
CA GLN A 42 9.28 3.15 11.79
C GLN A 42 8.17 2.40 12.53
N ILE A 43 7.18 1.86 11.79
CA ILE A 43 5.96 1.34 12.41
C ILE A 43 5.92 -0.18 12.58
N LEU A 44 6.58 -0.96 11.72
CA LEU A 44 6.51 -2.43 11.79
C LEU A 44 7.42 -3.08 12.84
N PRO A 45 8.66 -2.63 13.10
CA PRO A 45 9.55 -3.29 14.05
C PRO A 45 8.93 -3.51 15.44
N PRO A 46 8.20 -2.57 16.04
CA PRO A 46 7.53 -2.78 17.32
C PRO A 46 6.42 -3.84 17.29
N LEU A 47 5.98 -4.25 16.09
CA LEU A 47 4.94 -5.25 15.90
C LEU A 47 5.49 -6.62 15.51
N ALA A 48 6.81 -6.80 15.41
CA ALA A 48 7.43 -8.01 14.88
C ALA A 48 6.92 -9.29 15.59
N GLU A 49 6.84 -9.29 16.90
CA GLU A 49 6.34 -10.45 17.66
C GLU A 49 4.85 -10.77 17.35
N ARG A 50 4.04 -9.72 17.13
CA ARG A 50 2.62 -9.87 16.80
C ARG A 50 2.38 -10.29 15.35
N LEU A 51 3.36 -10.05 14.48
CA LEU A 51 3.34 -10.40 13.06
C LEU A 51 4.11 -11.67 12.76
N LYS A 52 4.61 -12.36 13.78
CA LYS A 52 5.29 -13.65 13.62
C LYS A 52 4.35 -14.68 12.98
N GLY A 53 4.79 -15.27 11.88
CA GLY A 53 3.98 -16.21 11.10
C GLY A 53 2.87 -15.56 10.26
N VAL A 54 2.87 -14.23 10.12
CA VAL A 54 1.95 -13.50 9.25
C VAL A 54 2.69 -13.04 8.01
N ASP A 55 2.18 -13.41 6.84
CA ASP A 55 2.67 -12.92 5.56
C ASP A 55 2.00 -11.59 5.20
N LEU A 56 2.81 -10.54 5.07
CA LEU A 56 2.35 -9.23 4.62
C LEU A 56 2.54 -9.12 3.10
N ILE A 57 1.55 -8.56 2.43
CA ILE A 57 1.60 -8.31 0.99
C ILE A 57 1.60 -6.81 0.76
N ALA A 58 2.57 -6.34 0.01
CA ALA A 58 2.80 -4.93 -0.26
C ALA A 58 3.10 -4.69 -1.75
N ASP A 59 3.21 -3.44 -2.16
CA ASP A 59 3.67 -3.09 -3.51
C ASP A 59 5.21 -3.02 -3.61
N ASN A 60 5.71 -2.70 -4.79
CA ASN A 60 7.15 -2.64 -5.04
C ASN A 60 7.86 -1.52 -4.25
N HIS A 61 7.16 -0.45 -3.85
CA HIS A 61 7.72 0.63 -3.03
C HIS A 61 8.15 0.17 -1.64
N PHE A 62 7.70 -1.03 -1.20
CA PHE A 62 8.07 -1.63 0.09
C PHE A 62 9.25 -2.62 0.01
N LEU A 63 9.86 -2.81 -1.16
CA LEU A 63 10.95 -3.78 -1.34
C LEU A 63 12.16 -3.51 -0.44
N SER A 64 12.53 -2.25 -0.23
CA SER A 64 13.63 -1.90 0.67
C SER A 64 13.30 -2.22 2.12
N ALA A 65 12.07 -1.95 2.57
CA ALA A 65 11.60 -2.33 3.89
C ALA A 65 11.51 -3.86 4.05
N ALA A 66 11.06 -4.58 3.02
CA ALA A 66 11.02 -6.06 3.02
C ALA A 66 12.41 -6.65 3.23
N LYS A 67 13.43 -6.11 2.53
CA LYS A 67 14.82 -6.54 2.71
C LYS A 67 15.36 -6.23 4.10
N ALA A 68 15.11 -5.02 4.62
CA ALA A 68 15.59 -4.59 5.93
C ALA A 68 14.95 -5.34 7.10
N LEU A 69 13.72 -5.83 6.92
CA LEU A 69 12.96 -6.56 7.94
C LEU A 69 13.01 -8.09 7.74
N ALA A 70 13.76 -8.57 6.76
CA ALA A 70 13.91 -10.00 6.49
C ALA A 70 14.35 -10.77 7.75
N GLY A 71 13.75 -11.92 7.99
CA GLY A 71 13.98 -12.73 9.21
C GLY A 71 13.20 -12.28 10.45
N ARG A 72 12.61 -11.08 10.44
CA ARG A 72 11.78 -10.57 11.54
C ARG A 72 10.30 -10.49 11.16
N ILE A 73 10.02 -10.01 9.96
CA ILE A 73 8.67 -9.83 9.40
C ILE A 73 8.73 -10.28 7.94
N CYS A 74 7.80 -11.13 7.55
CA CYS A 74 7.70 -11.59 6.17
C CYS A 74 6.87 -10.60 5.35
N ILE A 75 7.51 -9.91 4.39
CA ILE A 75 6.85 -8.97 3.50
C ILE A 75 7.06 -9.44 2.06
N HIS A 76 5.98 -9.79 1.39
CA HIS A 76 5.98 -10.13 -0.03
C HIS A 76 5.64 -8.88 -0.85
N ALA A 77 6.61 -8.40 -1.61
CA ALA A 77 6.43 -7.36 -2.60
C ALA A 77 6.79 -7.93 -3.98
N PRO A 78 6.14 -7.48 -5.06
CA PRO A 78 6.54 -7.88 -6.40
C PRO A 78 7.97 -7.40 -6.64
N THR A 79 8.79 -8.27 -7.22
CA THR A 79 10.07 -7.83 -7.78
C THR A 79 9.76 -6.77 -8.85
N ALA A 80 10.49 -5.68 -8.85
CA ALA A 80 10.34 -4.66 -9.87
C ALA A 80 10.55 -5.34 -11.24
N GLU A 81 9.50 -5.44 -12.05
CA GLU A 81 9.70 -5.51 -13.48
C GLU A 81 10.47 -4.22 -13.79
N ARG A 82 11.68 -4.33 -14.30
CA ARG A 82 12.37 -3.15 -14.82
C ARG A 82 11.42 -2.55 -15.82
N ASP A 83 10.97 -1.34 -15.53
CA ASP A 83 10.19 -0.57 -16.47
C ASP A 83 11.13 -0.24 -17.62
N HIS A 84 11.05 -1.03 -18.68
CA HIS A 84 11.89 -0.87 -19.86
C HIS A 84 11.53 0.40 -20.63
N SER A 85 10.52 1.16 -20.17
CA SER A 85 10.09 2.39 -20.83
C SER A 85 11.05 3.56 -20.63
N GLU A 86 11.97 3.49 -19.65
CA GLU A 86 12.90 4.60 -19.36
C GLU A 86 14.40 4.25 -19.58
N THR A 87 14.72 3.02 -19.94
CA THR A 87 16.09 2.68 -20.34
C THR A 87 16.21 2.85 -21.85
N GLU A 88 16.90 3.90 -22.28
CA GLU A 88 17.52 3.92 -23.61
C GLU A 88 18.46 2.72 -23.69
N PHE A 89 17.96 1.63 -24.27
CA PHE A 89 18.83 0.50 -24.61
C PHE A 89 19.75 0.96 -25.73
N ASP A 90 21.04 0.75 -25.55
CA ASP A 90 21.96 0.90 -26.66
C ASP A 90 21.60 -0.08 -27.79
N GLU A 91 21.97 0.25 -29.02
CA GLU A 91 21.66 -0.56 -30.20
C GLU A 91 22.19 -2.00 -30.06
N GLU A 92 23.25 -2.22 -29.31
CA GLU A 92 23.89 -3.51 -29.08
C GLU A 92 23.05 -4.39 -28.14
N THR A 93 22.49 -3.81 -27.07
CA THR A 93 21.55 -4.50 -26.15
C THR A 93 20.27 -4.90 -26.87
N ILE A 94 19.74 -4.04 -27.75
CA ILE A 94 18.54 -4.36 -28.56
C ILE A 94 18.86 -5.52 -29.52
N ARG A 95 20.01 -5.49 -30.18
CA ARG A 95 20.40 -6.48 -31.19
C ARG A 95 20.77 -7.83 -30.64
N THR A 96 21.40 -7.87 -29.47
CA THR A 96 21.90 -9.12 -28.87
C THR A 96 20.99 -9.71 -27.81
N GLY A 97 20.07 -8.93 -27.25
CA GLY A 97 19.24 -9.32 -26.10
C GLY A 97 20.03 -9.54 -24.82
N VAL A 98 21.35 -9.30 -24.83
CA VAL A 98 22.22 -9.46 -23.68
C VAL A 98 21.96 -8.35 -22.69
N GLY A 99 21.70 -8.69 -21.43
CA GLY A 99 21.36 -7.72 -20.37
C GLY A 99 19.87 -7.52 -20.13
N LEU A 100 18.98 -8.07 -20.97
CA LEU A 100 17.54 -8.12 -20.73
C LEU A 100 17.24 -9.22 -19.72
N SER A 101 16.96 -8.85 -18.49
CA SER A 101 16.52 -9.80 -17.45
C SER A 101 14.98 -9.85 -17.46
N PHE A 102 14.42 -10.85 -18.11
CA PHE A 102 12.98 -11.13 -18.02
C PHE A 102 12.71 -11.94 -16.75
N PRO A 103 11.57 -11.66 -16.06
CA PRO A 103 11.18 -12.47 -14.92
C PRO A 103 10.95 -13.91 -15.38
N THR A 104 11.43 -14.87 -14.58
CA THR A 104 11.13 -16.28 -14.80
C THR A 104 9.63 -16.54 -14.76
N ARG A 105 9.18 -17.67 -15.31
CA ARG A 105 7.77 -18.06 -15.24
C ARG A 105 7.26 -18.11 -13.79
N GLU A 106 8.08 -18.59 -12.87
CA GLU A 106 7.73 -18.67 -11.44
C GLU A 106 7.64 -17.30 -10.80
N GLU A 107 8.56 -16.39 -11.11
CA GLU A 107 8.52 -15.00 -10.66
C GLU A 107 7.29 -14.27 -11.21
N SER A 108 6.96 -14.47 -12.49
CA SER A 108 5.77 -13.91 -13.12
C SER A 108 4.49 -14.40 -12.45
N GLN A 109 4.38 -15.69 -12.15
CA GLN A 109 3.25 -16.27 -11.44
C GLN A 109 3.15 -15.74 -10.01
N ARG A 110 4.28 -15.66 -9.30
CA ARG A 110 4.34 -15.07 -7.96
C ARG A 110 3.90 -13.61 -7.98
N ASN A 111 4.43 -12.80 -8.89
CA ASN A 111 4.07 -11.41 -9.04
C ASN A 111 2.58 -11.22 -9.37
N ALA A 112 2.00 -12.08 -10.22
CA ALA A 112 0.57 -12.08 -10.53
C ALA A 112 -0.27 -12.37 -9.29
N SER A 113 0.12 -13.35 -8.46
CA SER A 113 -0.55 -13.67 -7.20
C SER A 113 -0.48 -12.51 -6.20
N ILE A 114 0.68 -11.89 -6.05
CA ILE A 114 0.87 -10.72 -5.19
C ILE A 114 -0.01 -9.55 -5.66
N ARG A 115 -0.03 -9.25 -6.97
CA ARG A 115 -0.90 -8.19 -7.54
C ARG A 115 -2.38 -8.48 -7.28
N HIS A 116 -2.82 -9.72 -7.47
CA HIS A 116 -4.21 -10.11 -7.19
C HIS A 116 -4.59 -9.88 -5.73
N LEU A 117 -3.75 -10.30 -4.79
CA LEU A 117 -3.98 -10.11 -3.36
C LEU A 117 -3.91 -8.63 -2.97
N ARG A 118 -2.96 -7.86 -3.55
CA ARG A 118 -2.83 -6.43 -3.33
C ARG A 118 -4.08 -5.65 -3.73
N SER A 119 -4.74 -6.03 -4.82
CA SER A 119 -5.98 -5.39 -5.25
C SER A 119 -7.06 -5.40 -4.17
N ARG A 120 -7.04 -6.39 -3.26
CA ARG A 120 -7.95 -6.46 -2.12
C ARG A 120 -7.65 -5.39 -1.05
N VAL A 121 -6.40 -4.97 -0.92
CA VAL A 121 -5.99 -3.90 0.01
C VAL A 121 -6.41 -2.52 -0.52
N GLU A 122 -6.39 -2.33 -1.84
CA GLU A 122 -6.80 -1.08 -2.47
C GLU A 122 -8.31 -0.83 -2.36
N ARG A 123 -9.11 -1.89 -2.28
CA ARG A 123 -10.58 -1.79 -2.16
C ARG A 123 -11.06 -1.01 -0.93
N PRO A 124 -10.53 -1.21 0.29
CA PRO A 124 -10.91 -0.40 1.45
C PRO A 124 -10.67 1.08 1.23
N PHE A 125 -9.50 1.47 0.69
CA PHE A 125 -9.21 2.86 0.39
C PHE A 125 -10.17 3.46 -0.65
N GLY A 126 -10.45 2.72 -1.73
CA GLY A 126 -11.41 3.13 -2.73
C GLY A 126 -12.79 3.34 -2.14
N LYS A 127 -13.28 2.38 -1.34
CA LYS A 127 -14.58 2.46 -0.67
C LYS A 127 -14.65 3.64 0.30
N ILE A 128 -13.62 3.86 1.13
CA ILE A 128 -13.57 4.98 2.06
C ILE A 128 -13.60 6.30 1.30
N LYS A 129 -12.79 6.47 0.26
CA LYS A 129 -12.77 7.68 -0.56
C LYS A 129 -14.10 7.94 -1.26
N THR A 130 -14.81 6.90 -1.68
CA THR A 130 -16.11 7.02 -2.36
C THR A 130 -17.22 7.37 -1.37
N LEU A 131 -17.24 6.75 -0.19
CA LEU A 131 -18.25 6.97 0.83
C LEU A 131 -18.11 8.34 1.51
N PHE A 132 -16.89 8.77 1.72
CA PHE A 132 -16.60 10.00 2.43
C PHE A 132 -16.03 11.04 1.47
N LYS A 133 -16.92 11.82 0.86
CA LYS A 133 -16.55 12.93 -0.06
C LYS A 133 -15.59 13.95 0.57
N CYS A 134 -15.49 13.97 1.91
CA CYS A 134 -14.54 14.81 2.64
C CYS A 134 -13.07 14.45 2.39
N PHE A 135 -12.76 13.27 1.81
CA PHE A 135 -11.41 12.90 1.37
C PHE A 135 -11.08 13.36 -0.06
N LYS A 136 -11.99 14.04 -0.75
CA LYS A 136 -11.66 14.85 -1.91
C LYS A 136 -10.83 16.04 -1.45
N PRO A 137 -10.00 16.68 -2.31
CA PRO A 137 -8.96 17.60 -1.88
C PRO A 137 -9.43 18.50 -0.75
N PHE A 138 -8.89 18.25 0.41
CA PHE A 138 -9.17 19.01 1.61
C PHE A 138 -8.68 20.45 1.39
N LYS A 139 -9.52 21.43 1.63
CA LYS A 139 -9.04 22.78 1.94
C LYS A 139 -8.03 22.63 3.08
N PRO A 140 -6.92 23.42 3.08
CA PRO A 140 -5.93 23.34 4.15
C PRO A 140 -6.64 23.45 5.49
N GLY A 141 -6.74 22.34 6.19
CA GLY A 141 -7.51 22.18 7.40
C GLY A 141 -6.61 21.71 8.54
N ASN A 142 -7.15 21.73 9.74
CA ASN A 142 -6.47 21.23 10.92
C ASN A 142 -6.10 19.73 10.72
N PRO A 143 -4.80 19.34 10.75
CA PRO A 143 -4.34 17.97 10.60
C PRO A 143 -4.99 17.00 11.59
N GLU A 144 -5.29 17.46 12.80
CA GLU A 144 -5.93 16.63 13.82
C GLU A 144 -7.37 16.26 13.44
N ARG A 145 -8.13 17.21 12.86
CA ARG A 145 -9.47 16.91 12.33
C ARG A 145 -9.42 15.93 11.19
N GLN A 146 -8.42 16.05 10.33
CA GLN A 146 -8.21 15.09 9.24
C GLN A 146 -7.93 13.69 9.78
N ASN A 147 -7.05 13.57 10.78
CA ASN A 147 -6.78 12.30 11.44
C ASN A 147 -8.06 11.68 12.02
N LYS A 148 -8.82 12.45 12.81
CA LYS A 148 -10.09 11.97 13.39
C LYS A 148 -11.07 11.49 12.31
N ALA A 149 -11.20 12.23 11.20
CA ALA A 149 -12.08 11.85 10.09
C ALA A 149 -11.64 10.54 9.42
N VAL A 150 -10.33 10.34 9.20
CA VAL A 150 -9.80 9.09 8.62
C VAL A 150 -10.04 7.91 9.54
N TYR A 151 -9.76 8.05 10.85
CA TYR A 151 -10.02 6.98 11.83
C TYR A 151 -11.50 6.64 11.92
N PHE A 152 -12.39 7.63 11.94
CA PHE A 152 -13.83 7.44 11.92
C PHE A 152 -14.29 6.68 10.67
N ALA A 153 -13.82 7.09 9.50
CA ALA A 153 -14.15 6.45 8.24
C ALA A 153 -13.70 4.98 8.17
N CYS A 154 -12.52 4.68 8.71
CA CYS A 154 -12.04 3.31 8.85
C CYS A 154 -12.91 2.48 9.81
N GLY A 155 -13.35 3.07 10.90
CA GLY A 155 -14.31 2.44 11.84
C GLY A 155 -15.64 2.11 11.18
N VAL A 156 -16.23 3.05 10.44
CA VAL A 156 -17.47 2.83 9.68
C VAL A 156 -17.28 1.77 8.60
N HIS A 157 -16.14 1.76 7.91
CA HIS A 157 -15.84 0.71 6.94
C HIS A 157 -15.83 -0.68 7.57
N ASN A 158 -15.15 -0.85 8.72
CA ASN A 158 -15.12 -2.12 9.45
C ASN A 158 -16.52 -2.52 9.93
N TRP A 159 -17.27 -1.58 10.51
CA TRP A 159 -18.64 -1.83 10.94
C TRP A 159 -19.51 -2.33 9.80
N ARG A 160 -19.40 -1.73 8.60
CA ARG A 160 -20.16 -2.21 7.42
C ARG A 160 -19.78 -3.62 7.02
N ILE A 161 -18.50 -3.99 7.09
CA ILE A 161 -18.06 -5.37 6.78
C ILE A 161 -18.69 -6.35 7.77
N ASP A 162 -18.66 -6.01 9.05
CA ASP A 162 -19.19 -6.88 10.11
C ASP A 162 -20.73 -7.03 10.04
N ASN A 163 -21.42 -6.02 9.51
CA ASN A 163 -22.88 -5.95 9.46
C ASN A 163 -23.45 -5.99 8.03
N MET A 164 -22.69 -6.51 7.06
CA MET A 164 -23.16 -6.59 5.65
C MET A 164 -24.49 -7.34 5.51
N HIS A 165 -24.73 -8.35 6.34
CA HIS A 165 -25.98 -9.12 6.36
C HIS A 165 -27.20 -8.26 6.73
N LEU A 166 -27.02 -7.18 7.49
CA LEU A 166 -28.10 -6.24 7.86
C LEU A 166 -28.39 -5.21 6.75
N LEU A 167 -27.47 -5.06 5.79
CA LEU A 167 -27.56 -4.05 4.74
C LEU A 167 -27.99 -4.65 3.39
N SER A 168 -28.14 -5.97 3.30
CA SER A 168 -28.69 -6.62 2.11
C SER A 168 -30.20 -6.42 2.09
N PRO A 169 -30.78 -5.89 1.00
CA PRO A 169 -32.24 -5.86 0.85
C PRO A 169 -32.75 -7.32 0.88
N GLN A 170 -33.78 -7.57 1.70
CA GLN A 170 -34.54 -8.82 1.67
C GLN A 170 -35.34 -8.93 0.39
#